data_ebfc0264432f99047137dff81e5cf7ea
#
_entry.id   ebfc0264432f99047137dff81e5cf7ea
#
_cell.length_a   1.000
_cell.length_b   1.000
_cell.length_c   1.000
_cell.angle_alpha   90.00
_cell.angle_beta   90.00
_cell.angle_gamma   90.00
#
_symmetry.space_group_name_H-M   'P 1'
#
loop_
_entity.id
_entity.type
_entity.pdbx_description
1 polymer ?
#
loop_
_entity_poly.entity_id
_entity_poly.type
_entity_poly.pdbx_seq_one_letter_code
_entity_poly.pdbx_strand_id
1 'polypeptide(L)'
;MCGRFASTSSAEDLVAFFEVDEVVEPLPEPSYNIAPTMPIAAVLTSHADPQRRQLAAPRWGLVPSWATDADHGARLINARVETVASKPSFRAALARRRCLIPADGYYEWRGSQTASGKIVKQPYYLAPGGSELLAMAGLYEYWRGPTGEWLVTATIITTTATDQVGMIHDRMPMVVPRSNWAAWLDRDTDAMVTELLATPSLSVVHPVSTAVNWAGNNGPQLVVPIEPSE
;
A
#
# COMPACT_ATOMS: atom_id res chain seq x y z
N MET A 1 9.41 6.32 -3.26
CA MET A 1 8.39 5.29 -3.57
C MET A 1 7.86 4.77 -2.24
N CYS A 2 6.53 4.71 -2.05
CA CYS A 2 5.94 4.14 -0.83
C CYS A 2 6.45 2.69 -0.65
N GLY A 3 7.46 2.52 0.16
CA GLY A 3 8.15 1.24 0.39
C GLY A 3 8.04 0.76 1.84
N ARG A 4 7.29 1.46 2.69
CA ARG A 4 7.05 1.12 4.07
C ARG A 4 5.78 1.80 4.57
N PHE A 5 4.94 1.09 5.34
CA PHE A 5 3.74 1.69 5.94
C PHE A 5 3.39 1.03 7.28
N ALA A 6 2.49 1.67 8.02
CA ALA A 6 1.90 1.14 9.24
C ALA A 6 0.43 0.75 8.99
N SER A 7 0.02 -0.40 9.52
CA SER A 7 -1.37 -0.86 9.58
C SER A 7 -1.54 -1.57 10.91
N THR A 8 -2.09 -0.85 11.88
CA THR A 8 -2.15 -1.27 13.30
C THR A 8 -3.55 -1.58 13.77
N SER A 9 -4.56 -1.34 12.93
CA SER A 9 -5.95 -1.68 13.22
C SER A 9 -6.15 -3.18 13.32
N SER A 10 -7.00 -3.61 14.26
CA SER A 10 -7.39 -5.02 14.38
C SER A 10 -8.22 -5.49 13.17
N ALA A 11 -8.34 -6.80 13.00
CA ALA A 11 -9.20 -7.37 11.96
C ALA A 11 -10.66 -6.90 12.12
N GLU A 12 -11.16 -6.83 13.36
CA GLU A 12 -12.50 -6.36 13.67
C GLU A 12 -12.71 -4.89 13.26
N ASP A 13 -11.73 -4.03 13.55
CA ASP A 13 -11.79 -2.61 13.16
C ASP A 13 -11.78 -2.46 11.63
N LEU A 14 -10.94 -3.22 10.92
CA LEU A 14 -10.90 -3.22 9.46
C LEU A 14 -12.21 -3.73 8.86
N VAL A 15 -12.79 -4.79 9.40
CA VAL A 15 -14.09 -5.33 8.98
C VAL A 15 -15.18 -4.27 9.12
N ALA A 16 -15.24 -3.60 10.26
CA ALA A 16 -16.24 -2.55 10.52
C ALA A 16 -16.03 -1.31 9.62
N PHE A 17 -14.78 -0.85 9.49
CA PHE A 17 -14.46 0.37 8.73
C PHE A 17 -14.70 0.20 7.22
N PHE A 18 -14.28 -0.95 6.66
CA PHE A 18 -14.38 -1.22 5.22
C PHE A 18 -15.65 -1.97 4.82
N GLU A 19 -16.57 -2.23 5.77
CA GLU A 19 -17.83 -2.95 5.52
C GLU A 19 -17.56 -4.31 4.84
N VAL A 20 -16.69 -5.12 5.47
CA VAL A 20 -16.27 -6.42 4.97
C VAL A 20 -17.28 -7.50 5.34
N ASP A 21 -17.63 -8.37 4.40
CA ASP A 21 -18.57 -9.47 4.60
C ASP A 21 -17.91 -10.77 5.03
N GLU A 22 -16.63 -10.96 4.72
CA GLU A 22 -15.91 -12.20 4.94
C GLU A 22 -14.42 -11.96 5.21
N VAL A 23 -13.87 -12.69 6.16
CA VAL A 23 -12.43 -12.68 6.45
C VAL A 23 -11.80 -13.98 5.94
N VAL A 24 -10.76 -13.86 5.14
CA VAL A 24 -9.98 -14.97 4.60
C VAL A 24 -8.69 -15.12 5.42
N GLU A 25 -8.71 -16.10 6.32
CA GLU A 25 -7.57 -16.38 7.21
C GLU A 25 -6.44 -17.16 6.49
N PRO A 26 -5.18 -17.00 6.92
CA PRO A 26 -4.73 -16.15 8.04
C PRO A 26 -4.53 -14.69 7.62
N LEU A 27 -4.82 -13.75 8.52
CA LEU A 27 -4.48 -12.34 8.37
C LEU A 27 -3.12 -12.02 9.02
N PRO A 28 -2.41 -10.99 8.54
CA PRO A 28 -1.19 -10.53 9.20
C PRO A 28 -1.52 -9.84 10.54
N GLU A 29 -0.62 -9.98 11.51
CA GLU A 29 -0.70 -9.21 12.76
C GLU A 29 -0.54 -7.70 12.50
N PRO A 30 -1.19 -6.84 13.31
CA PRO A 30 -1.00 -5.40 13.25
C PRO A 30 0.48 -5.01 13.33
N SER A 31 0.90 -4.10 12.47
CA SER A 31 2.31 -3.71 12.39
C SER A 31 2.51 -2.22 12.12
N TYR A 32 3.46 -1.64 12.87
CA TYR A 32 3.96 -0.28 12.63
C TYR A 32 5.03 -0.22 11.54
N ASN A 33 5.43 -1.35 10.94
CA ASN A 33 6.59 -1.38 10.05
C ASN A 33 6.49 -2.47 8.96
N ILE A 34 5.47 -2.38 8.14
CA ILE A 34 5.25 -3.32 7.04
C ILE A 34 6.22 -3.00 5.90
N ALA A 35 7.00 -4.01 5.50
CA ALA A 35 7.99 -3.94 4.45
C ALA A 35 7.58 -4.76 3.21
N PRO A 36 8.18 -4.49 2.03
CA PRO A 36 7.99 -5.32 0.85
C PRO A 36 8.18 -6.81 1.13
N THR A 37 7.44 -7.63 0.41
CA THR A 37 7.36 -9.10 0.51
C THR A 37 6.64 -9.67 1.73
N MET A 38 6.26 -8.83 2.69
CA MET A 38 5.40 -9.24 3.81
C MET A 38 3.94 -9.41 3.36
N PRO A 39 3.14 -10.27 4.04
CA PRO A 39 1.69 -10.27 3.87
C PRO A 39 1.11 -8.93 4.36
N ILE A 40 0.08 -8.43 3.68
CA ILE A 40 -0.59 -7.16 4.00
C ILE A 40 -2.09 -7.37 4.00
N ALA A 41 -2.81 -6.70 4.91
CA ALA A 41 -4.26 -6.67 4.83
C ALA A 41 -4.72 -5.96 3.55
N ALA A 42 -5.70 -6.53 2.85
CA ALA A 42 -6.30 -5.93 1.67
C ALA A 42 -7.78 -6.30 1.58
N VAL A 43 -8.60 -5.30 1.26
CA VAL A 43 -10.03 -5.47 0.98
C VAL A 43 -10.20 -5.64 -0.52
N LEU A 44 -10.77 -6.76 -0.92
CA LEU A 44 -11.03 -7.10 -2.33
C LEU A 44 -12.44 -7.66 -2.47
N THR A 45 -12.90 -7.81 -3.70
CA THR A 45 -14.20 -8.40 -3.99
C THR A 45 -14.10 -9.93 -4.01
N SER A 46 -15.04 -10.63 -3.40
CA SER A 46 -15.13 -12.08 -3.46
C SER A 46 -15.18 -12.58 -4.91
N HIS A 47 -14.46 -13.67 -5.19
CA HIS A 47 -14.52 -14.28 -6.52
C HIS A 47 -15.88 -14.91 -6.80
N ALA A 48 -16.50 -15.49 -5.77
CA ALA A 48 -17.79 -16.17 -5.88
C ALA A 48 -18.98 -15.20 -5.95
N ASP A 49 -18.86 -14.05 -5.25
CA ASP A 49 -19.91 -13.02 -5.22
C ASP A 49 -19.29 -11.63 -5.31
N PRO A 50 -19.36 -10.97 -6.49
CA PRO A 50 -18.78 -9.65 -6.71
C PRO A 50 -19.37 -8.53 -5.84
N GLN A 51 -20.49 -8.74 -5.16
CA GLN A 51 -21.08 -7.76 -4.26
C GLN A 51 -20.51 -7.85 -2.84
N ARG A 52 -19.83 -8.95 -2.49
CA ARG A 52 -19.25 -9.18 -1.16
C ARG A 52 -17.79 -8.75 -1.12
N ARG A 53 -17.46 -8.02 -0.05
CA ARG A 53 -16.07 -7.64 0.26
C ARG A 53 -15.41 -8.68 1.14
N GLN A 54 -14.18 -9.03 0.80
CA GLN A 54 -13.32 -9.93 1.56
C GLN A 54 -12.12 -9.19 2.10
N LEU A 55 -11.76 -9.42 3.36
CA LEU A 55 -10.47 -9.04 3.93
C LEU A 55 -9.53 -10.23 3.78
N ALA A 56 -8.44 -10.05 3.06
CA ALA A 56 -7.47 -11.09 2.74
C ALA A 56 -6.03 -10.60 2.97
N ALA A 57 -5.06 -11.50 2.87
CA ALA A 57 -3.65 -11.23 3.14
C ALA A 57 -2.72 -11.50 1.94
N PRO A 58 -2.82 -10.74 0.83
CA PRO A 58 -1.87 -10.88 -0.26
C PRO A 58 -0.45 -10.48 0.17
N ARG A 59 0.57 -11.09 -0.44
CA ARG A 59 1.98 -10.69 -0.27
C ARG A 59 2.23 -9.36 -1.02
N TRP A 60 2.85 -8.40 -0.36
CA TRP A 60 3.19 -7.12 -1.00
C TRP A 60 4.34 -7.26 -1.99
N GLY A 61 4.06 -6.95 -3.24
CA GLY A 61 4.93 -7.12 -4.40
C GLY A 61 4.26 -8.01 -5.44
N LEU A 62 3.56 -7.39 -6.40
CA LEU A 62 2.72 -8.08 -7.39
C LEU A 62 3.55 -8.97 -8.29
N VAL A 63 3.21 -10.24 -8.34
CA VAL A 63 3.78 -11.21 -9.28
C VAL A 63 2.79 -11.38 -10.44
N PRO A 64 3.13 -10.92 -11.65
CA PRO A 64 2.25 -11.10 -12.80
C PRO A 64 2.01 -12.59 -13.07
N SER A 65 0.81 -12.96 -13.53
CA SER A 65 0.44 -14.37 -13.79
C SER A 65 1.36 -15.10 -14.77
N TRP A 66 2.05 -14.37 -15.63
CA TRP A 66 3.02 -14.90 -16.60
C TRP A 66 4.47 -14.97 -16.08
N ALA A 67 4.75 -14.50 -14.85
CA ALA A 67 6.10 -14.53 -14.29
C ALA A 67 6.56 -15.96 -14.03
N THR A 68 7.84 -16.21 -14.25
CA THR A 68 8.47 -17.54 -14.07
C THR A 68 8.81 -17.85 -12.62
N ASP A 69 8.96 -16.82 -11.79
CA ASP A 69 9.27 -16.94 -10.36
C ASP A 69 8.60 -15.85 -9.52
N ALA A 70 8.48 -16.11 -8.22
CA ALA A 70 7.86 -15.24 -7.26
C ALA A 70 8.71 -14.01 -6.87
N ASP A 71 10.01 -14.02 -7.14
CA ASP A 71 10.95 -12.95 -6.80
C ASP A 71 10.75 -11.73 -7.69
N HIS A 72 10.08 -11.94 -8.84
CA HIS A 72 9.65 -10.85 -9.71
C HIS A 72 8.83 -9.79 -8.97
N GLY A 73 8.02 -10.19 -7.99
CA GLY A 73 7.19 -9.32 -7.17
C GLY A 73 7.97 -8.31 -6.34
N ALA A 74 9.17 -8.63 -5.87
CA ALA A 74 9.98 -7.74 -5.04
C ALA A 74 10.30 -6.38 -5.73
N ARG A 75 10.21 -6.32 -7.05
CA ARG A 75 10.41 -5.10 -7.87
C ARG A 75 9.11 -4.39 -8.21
N LEU A 76 7.96 -5.01 -7.96
CA LEU A 76 6.63 -4.52 -8.33
C LEU A 76 5.78 -4.20 -7.09
N ILE A 77 6.40 -3.62 -6.07
CA ILE A 77 5.72 -3.16 -4.85
C ILE A 77 4.83 -1.94 -5.11
N ASN A 78 5.13 -1.16 -6.17
CA ASN A 78 4.36 0.00 -6.58
C ASN A 78 4.09 0.00 -8.09
N ALA A 79 2.89 0.49 -8.47
CA ALA A 79 2.48 0.76 -9.83
C ALA A 79 2.27 2.27 -10.01
N ARG A 80 2.89 2.88 -11.02
CA ARG A 80 2.69 4.30 -11.31
C ARG A 80 1.36 4.51 -12.02
N VAL A 81 0.50 5.40 -11.53
CA VAL A 81 -0.82 5.68 -12.13
C VAL A 81 -0.68 6.11 -13.59
N GLU A 82 0.37 6.84 -13.95
CA GLU A 82 0.64 7.35 -15.29
C GLU A 82 0.87 6.23 -16.33
N THR A 83 1.23 5.03 -15.88
CA THR A 83 1.57 3.91 -16.78
C THR A 83 0.88 2.59 -16.44
N VAL A 84 0.09 2.56 -15.36
CA VAL A 84 -0.54 1.34 -14.84
C VAL A 84 -1.45 0.67 -15.87
N ALA A 85 -2.17 1.46 -16.66
CA ALA A 85 -3.08 0.96 -17.71
C ALA A 85 -2.37 0.36 -18.92
N SER A 86 -1.12 0.74 -19.18
CA SER A 86 -0.37 0.29 -20.37
C SER A 86 0.65 -0.81 -20.06
N LYS A 87 1.19 -0.85 -18.84
CA LYS A 87 2.23 -1.83 -18.48
C LYS A 87 1.69 -3.26 -18.41
N PRO A 88 2.33 -4.23 -19.09
CA PRO A 88 1.91 -5.64 -19.08
C PRO A 88 1.75 -6.25 -17.68
N SER A 89 2.58 -5.83 -16.72
CA SER A 89 2.54 -6.32 -15.34
C SER A 89 1.29 -5.89 -14.57
N PHE A 90 0.61 -4.82 -14.97
CA PHE A 90 -0.46 -4.21 -14.18
C PHE A 90 -1.79 -4.09 -14.91
N ARG A 91 -1.81 -3.96 -16.25
CA ARG A 91 -3.01 -3.65 -17.03
C ARG A 91 -4.17 -4.64 -16.81
N ALA A 92 -3.84 -5.95 -16.67
CA ALA A 92 -4.86 -6.97 -16.45
C ALA A 92 -5.41 -6.91 -15.01
N ALA A 93 -4.55 -6.62 -14.03
CA ALA A 93 -4.98 -6.41 -12.64
C ALA A 93 -5.80 -5.13 -12.49
N LEU A 94 -5.40 -4.03 -13.14
CA LEU A 94 -6.16 -2.77 -13.13
C LEU A 94 -7.57 -2.96 -13.67
N ALA A 95 -7.74 -3.75 -14.72
CA ALA A 95 -9.04 -3.98 -15.32
C ALA A 95 -10.01 -4.74 -14.40
N ARG A 96 -9.53 -5.70 -13.58
CA ARG A 96 -10.43 -6.64 -12.90
C ARG A 96 -10.05 -7.02 -11.46
N ARG A 97 -8.88 -6.65 -10.98
CA ARG A 97 -8.35 -7.08 -9.68
C ARG A 97 -7.82 -5.88 -8.90
N ARG A 98 -8.75 -5.03 -8.51
CA ARG A 98 -8.51 -3.85 -7.70
C ARG A 98 -8.83 -4.14 -6.24
N CYS A 99 -8.07 -3.56 -5.32
CA CYS A 99 -8.26 -3.72 -3.88
C CYS A 99 -8.03 -2.40 -3.15
N LEU A 100 -8.44 -2.35 -1.88
CA LEU A 100 -8.09 -1.29 -0.95
C LEU A 100 -7.08 -1.85 0.04
N ILE A 101 -5.99 -1.14 0.25
CA ILE A 101 -4.96 -1.52 1.21
C ILE A 101 -5.05 -0.55 2.40
N PRO A 102 -5.51 -1.02 3.58
CA PRO A 102 -5.60 -0.22 4.79
C PRO A 102 -4.23 0.21 5.29
N ALA A 103 -4.10 1.48 5.68
CA ALA A 103 -2.91 1.97 6.36
C ALA A 103 -3.26 3.13 7.31
N ASP A 104 -2.62 3.15 8.48
CA ASP A 104 -2.68 4.31 9.39
C ASP A 104 -1.84 5.47 8.84
N GLY A 105 -0.77 5.14 8.12
CA GLY A 105 0.13 6.07 7.48
C GLY A 105 1.28 5.33 6.82
N TYR A 106 2.16 6.07 6.17
CA TYR A 106 3.31 5.50 5.47
C TYR A 106 4.59 6.27 5.76
N TYR A 107 5.72 5.68 5.39
CA TYR A 107 7.04 6.29 5.58
C TYR A 107 7.67 6.63 4.25
N GLU A 108 8.35 7.79 4.22
CA GLU A 108 9.24 8.20 3.14
C GLU A 108 10.53 8.78 3.70
N TRP A 109 11.58 8.79 2.90
CA TRP A 109 12.93 9.17 3.33
C TRP A 109 13.39 10.42 2.60
N ARG A 110 13.61 11.47 3.38
CA ARG A 110 14.27 12.69 2.86
C ARG A 110 15.77 12.51 2.86
N GLY A 111 16.38 12.60 1.68
CA GLY A 111 17.84 12.65 1.55
C GLY A 111 18.38 14.04 1.87
N SER A 112 19.42 14.11 2.71
CA SER A 112 20.21 15.33 2.93
C SER A 112 21.70 15.03 2.78
N GLN A 113 22.48 16.01 2.35
CA GLN A 113 23.93 15.87 2.25
C GLN A 113 24.57 16.51 3.48
N THR A 114 25.39 15.75 4.19
CA THR A 114 26.17 16.25 5.32
C THR A 114 27.32 17.15 4.82
N ALA A 115 27.91 17.91 5.71
CA ALA A 115 29.09 18.74 5.40
C ALA A 115 30.28 17.94 4.83
N SER A 116 30.36 16.64 5.14
CA SER A 116 31.36 15.72 4.58
C SER A 116 30.99 15.13 3.21
N GLY A 117 29.86 15.55 2.63
CA GLY A 117 29.36 15.03 1.34
C GLY A 117 28.64 13.70 1.38
N LYS A 118 28.45 13.06 2.57
CA LYS A 118 27.72 11.82 2.73
C LYS A 118 26.20 12.07 2.65
N ILE A 119 25.48 11.24 1.89
CA ILE A 119 24.02 11.28 1.87
C ILE A 119 23.50 10.53 3.10
N VAL A 120 22.70 11.22 3.92
CA VAL A 120 21.94 10.65 5.04
C VAL A 120 20.47 10.71 4.68
N LYS A 121 19.73 9.67 5.06
CA LYS A 121 18.28 9.57 4.82
C LYS A 121 17.54 9.64 6.14
N GLN A 122 16.77 10.70 6.35
CA GLN A 122 15.89 10.88 7.50
C GLN A 122 14.50 10.34 7.12
N PRO A 123 13.98 9.32 7.85
CA PRO A 123 12.61 8.87 7.65
C PRO A 123 11.60 9.86 8.23
N TYR A 124 10.49 9.99 7.52
CA TYR A 124 9.31 10.75 7.92
C TYR A 124 8.11 9.83 7.97
N TYR A 125 7.22 10.05 8.93
CA TYR A 125 5.90 9.43 8.99
C TYR A 125 4.86 10.40 8.45
N LEU A 126 3.98 9.89 7.58
CA LEU A 126 2.95 10.65 6.89
C LEU A 126 1.60 9.96 7.08
N ALA A 127 0.61 10.67 7.65
CA ALA A 127 -0.69 10.11 7.99
C ALA A 127 -1.82 11.13 7.85
N PRO A 128 -3.08 10.69 7.71
CA PRO A 128 -4.23 11.60 7.62
C PRO A 128 -4.49 12.36 8.94
N GLY A 129 -4.13 11.78 10.07
CA GLY A 129 -4.37 12.31 11.41
C GLY A 129 -5.63 11.75 12.06
N GLY A 130 -5.72 11.92 13.38
CA GLY A 130 -6.80 11.33 14.16
C GLY A 130 -6.81 9.80 14.07
N SER A 131 -8.01 9.22 13.99
CA SER A 131 -8.23 7.78 13.79
C SER A 131 -8.63 7.42 12.34
N GLU A 132 -8.36 8.32 11.37
CA GLU A 132 -8.67 8.06 9.97
C GLU A 132 -7.67 7.08 9.37
N LEU A 133 -8.18 6.16 8.54
CA LEU A 133 -7.36 5.22 7.78
C LEU A 133 -7.24 5.67 6.32
N LEU A 134 -6.07 5.46 5.76
CA LEU A 134 -5.86 5.53 4.31
C LEU A 134 -6.41 4.25 3.67
N ALA A 135 -7.31 4.39 2.72
CA ALA A 135 -7.67 3.31 1.79
C ALA A 135 -6.75 3.42 0.57
N MET A 136 -5.51 2.94 0.67
CA MET A 136 -4.58 3.03 -0.45
C MET A 136 -5.08 2.20 -1.63
N ALA A 137 -5.01 2.79 -2.83
CA ALA A 137 -5.39 2.11 -4.07
C ALA A 137 -4.41 0.98 -4.39
N GLY A 138 -4.91 -0.24 -4.46
CA GLY A 138 -4.12 -1.42 -4.73
C GLY A 138 -4.62 -2.23 -5.93
N LEU A 139 -3.73 -3.02 -6.49
CA LEU A 139 -4.03 -4.08 -7.45
C LEU A 139 -3.55 -5.40 -6.87
N TYR A 140 -4.24 -6.49 -7.21
CA TYR A 140 -3.80 -7.83 -6.81
C TYR A 140 -3.75 -8.79 -7.99
N GLU A 141 -2.99 -9.88 -7.84
CA GLU A 141 -2.84 -10.91 -8.86
C GLU A 141 -2.73 -12.29 -8.22
N TYR A 142 -3.29 -13.27 -8.91
CA TYR A 142 -3.09 -14.68 -8.60
C TYR A 142 -1.96 -15.22 -9.49
N TRP A 143 -0.91 -15.67 -8.84
CA TRP A 143 0.20 -16.33 -9.52
C TRP A 143 0.22 -17.80 -9.15
N ARG A 144 0.47 -18.67 -10.15
CA ARG A 144 0.63 -20.10 -9.94
C ARG A 144 2.08 -20.48 -10.15
N GLY A 145 2.71 -20.96 -9.09
CA GLY A 145 4.10 -21.39 -9.12
C GLY A 145 4.34 -22.65 -9.94
N PRO A 146 5.62 -22.94 -10.25
CA PRO A 146 6.01 -24.09 -11.07
C PRO A 146 5.58 -25.44 -10.49
N THR A 147 5.46 -25.54 -9.15
CA THR A 147 5.02 -26.76 -8.44
C THR A 147 3.50 -26.80 -8.24
N GLY A 148 2.78 -25.78 -8.73
CA GLY A 148 1.33 -25.73 -8.73
C GLY A 148 0.71 -24.95 -7.56
N GLU A 149 1.51 -24.43 -6.63
CA GLU A 149 1.10 -23.59 -5.52
C GLU A 149 0.52 -22.25 -6.00
N TRP A 150 -0.50 -21.75 -5.30
CA TRP A 150 -1.07 -20.44 -5.55
C TRP A 150 -0.51 -19.40 -4.59
N LEU A 151 -0.18 -18.23 -5.13
CA LEU A 151 0.23 -17.06 -4.38
C LEU A 151 -0.61 -15.87 -4.79
N VAL A 152 -1.25 -15.23 -3.82
CA VAL A 152 -1.94 -13.94 -4.02
C VAL A 152 -0.95 -12.83 -3.67
N THR A 153 -0.81 -11.86 -4.57
CA THR A 153 0.13 -10.76 -4.41
C THR A 153 -0.54 -9.43 -4.70
N ALA A 154 -0.03 -8.33 -4.12
CA ALA A 154 -0.61 -7.00 -4.34
C ALA A 154 0.46 -5.93 -4.57
N THR A 155 0.06 -4.81 -5.16
CA THR A 155 0.89 -3.62 -5.37
C THR A 155 0.10 -2.36 -5.02
N ILE A 156 0.79 -1.29 -4.60
CA ILE A 156 0.18 0.01 -4.30
C ILE A 156 0.30 0.92 -5.52
N ILE A 157 -0.78 1.60 -5.91
CA ILE A 157 -0.73 2.63 -6.95
C ILE A 157 -0.17 3.92 -6.38
N THR A 158 0.76 4.52 -7.11
CA THR A 158 1.43 5.77 -6.71
C THR A 158 1.32 6.84 -7.79
N THR A 159 1.39 8.10 -7.37
CA THR A 159 1.46 9.27 -8.25
C THR A 159 2.64 10.17 -7.87
N THR A 160 2.88 11.22 -8.64
CA THR A 160 3.84 12.27 -8.30
C THR A 160 3.40 12.96 -7.01
N ALA A 161 4.32 13.10 -6.08
CA ALA A 161 4.04 13.78 -4.81
C ALA A 161 3.96 15.30 -5.00
N THR A 162 3.09 15.93 -4.22
CA THR A 162 2.87 17.38 -4.18
C THR A 162 3.12 17.93 -2.78
N ASP A 163 3.12 19.25 -2.64
CA ASP A 163 3.14 19.97 -1.37
C ASP A 163 4.29 19.54 -0.43
N GLN A 164 3.99 19.35 0.84
CA GLN A 164 4.98 18.93 1.84
C GLN A 164 5.57 17.54 1.56
N VAL A 165 4.81 16.64 0.96
CA VAL A 165 5.28 15.30 0.59
C VAL A 165 6.34 15.40 -0.50
N GLY A 166 6.14 16.28 -1.49
CA GLY A 166 7.09 16.54 -2.55
C GLY A 166 8.46 17.03 -2.08
N MET A 167 8.53 17.66 -0.88
CA MET A 167 9.80 18.06 -0.26
C MET A 167 10.55 16.89 0.40
N ILE A 168 9.88 15.76 0.63
CA ILE A 168 10.44 14.57 1.25
C ILE A 168 10.80 13.54 0.17
N HIS A 169 9.87 13.27 -0.74
CA HIS A 169 10.02 12.29 -1.82
C HIS A 169 9.18 12.69 -3.05
N ASP A 170 9.59 12.26 -4.25
CA ASP A 170 8.93 12.57 -5.54
C ASP A 170 7.65 11.77 -5.79
N ARG A 171 7.35 10.76 -4.98
CA ARG A 171 6.18 9.87 -5.14
C ARG A 171 5.39 9.74 -3.84
N MET A 172 4.05 9.54 -3.97
CA MET A 172 3.14 9.26 -2.87
C MET A 172 2.12 8.20 -3.28
N PRO A 173 1.54 7.41 -2.32
CA PRO A 173 0.45 6.50 -2.64
C PRO A 173 -0.80 7.28 -3.07
N MET A 174 -1.59 6.70 -3.96
CA MET A 174 -2.95 7.16 -4.20
C MET A 174 -3.93 6.45 -3.27
N VAL A 175 -5.03 7.13 -2.95
CA VAL A 175 -6.12 6.58 -2.15
C VAL A 175 -7.40 6.53 -2.94
N VAL A 176 -8.32 5.68 -2.51
CA VAL A 176 -9.68 5.63 -3.01
C VAL A 176 -10.59 6.32 -2.00
N PRO A 177 -11.19 7.47 -2.30
CA PRO A 177 -12.19 8.09 -1.45
C PRO A 177 -13.35 7.12 -1.12
N ARG A 178 -13.91 7.21 0.09
CA ARG A 178 -14.97 6.27 0.55
C ARG A 178 -16.15 6.21 -0.43
N SER A 179 -16.53 7.35 -1.01
CA SER A 179 -17.58 7.42 -2.03
C SER A 179 -17.32 6.57 -3.28
N ASN A 180 -16.06 6.25 -3.55
CA ASN A 180 -15.63 5.55 -4.75
C ASN A 180 -15.30 4.07 -4.51
N TRP A 181 -15.36 3.57 -3.25
CA TRP A 181 -14.96 2.19 -2.93
C TRP A 181 -15.75 1.15 -3.72
N ALA A 182 -17.08 1.31 -3.82
CA ALA A 182 -17.91 0.37 -4.58
C ALA A 182 -17.51 0.32 -6.04
N ALA A 183 -17.37 1.48 -6.70
CA ALA A 183 -16.96 1.56 -8.09
C ALA A 183 -15.52 1.07 -8.34
N TRP A 184 -14.59 1.33 -7.39
CA TRP A 184 -13.22 0.85 -7.48
C TRP A 184 -13.13 -0.68 -7.38
N LEU A 185 -13.90 -1.28 -6.50
CA LEU A 185 -13.91 -2.72 -6.27
C LEU A 185 -14.76 -3.48 -7.29
N ASP A 186 -15.68 -2.82 -8.00
CA ASP A 186 -16.51 -3.43 -9.03
C ASP A 186 -15.68 -3.82 -10.25
N ARG A 187 -15.60 -5.11 -10.54
CA ARG A 187 -14.80 -5.71 -11.61
C ARG A 187 -15.28 -5.32 -13.01
N ASP A 188 -16.55 -4.97 -13.14
CA ASP A 188 -17.20 -4.69 -14.42
C ASP A 188 -17.34 -3.18 -14.69
N THR A 189 -16.75 -2.35 -13.83
CA THR A 189 -16.69 -0.90 -14.06
C THR A 189 -15.89 -0.59 -15.30
N ASP A 190 -16.59 -0.04 -16.32
CA ASP A 190 -16.02 0.42 -17.61
C ASP A 190 -15.45 1.86 -17.53
N ALA A 191 -15.62 2.54 -16.40
CA ALA A 191 -15.09 3.88 -16.18
C ALA A 191 -13.56 3.90 -16.28
N MET A 192 -12.99 5.06 -16.56
CA MET A 192 -11.55 5.29 -16.39
C MET A 192 -11.24 5.20 -14.91
N VAL A 193 -11.04 3.96 -14.43
CA VAL A 193 -10.93 3.63 -12.99
C VAL A 193 -9.86 4.44 -12.26
N THR A 194 -8.87 4.96 -12.97
CA THR A 194 -7.87 5.87 -12.40
C THR A 194 -8.44 7.23 -12.00
N GLU A 195 -9.60 7.64 -12.55
CA GLU A 195 -10.32 8.87 -12.14
C GLU A 195 -11.04 8.71 -10.79
N LEU A 196 -11.21 7.49 -10.31
CA LEU A 196 -11.74 7.20 -8.98
C LEU A 196 -10.73 7.47 -7.84
N LEU A 197 -9.47 7.71 -8.19
CA LEU A 197 -8.37 7.86 -7.26
C LEU A 197 -8.15 9.33 -6.89
N ALA A 198 -7.62 9.53 -5.68
CA ALA A 198 -7.21 10.83 -5.17
C ALA A 198 -5.83 10.78 -4.51
N THR A 199 -5.22 11.94 -4.30
CA THR A 199 -4.08 12.07 -3.39
C THR A 199 -4.60 12.07 -1.94
N PRO A 200 -3.87 11.46 -0.99
CA PRO A 200 -4.29 11.46 0.40
C PRO A 200 -4.23 12.88 0.99
N SER A 201 -5.23 13.22 1.81
CA SER A 201 -5.15 14.39 2.69
C SER A 201 -4.34 14.03 3.92
N LEU A 202 -3.19 14.64 4.10
CA LEU A 202 -2.26 14.33 5.19
C LEU A 202 -2.14 15.53 6.13
N SER A 203 -2.47 15.34 7.41
CA SER A 203 -2.33 16.35 8.46
C SER A 203 -1.15 16.06 9.40
N VAL A 204 -0.59 14.87 9.34
CA VAL A 204 0.57 14.43 10.11
C VAL A 204 1.75 14.22 9.16
N VAL A 205 2.78 15.02 9.30
CA VAL A 205 4.05 14.89 8.56
C VAL A 205 5.18 15.30 9.49
N HIS A 206 5.94 14.34 10.01
CA HIS A 206 7.04 14.60 10.92
C HIS A 206 8.18 13.59 10.78
N PRO A 207 9.41 13.95 11.15
CA PRO A 207 10.53 13.03 11.19
C PRO A 207 10.35 12.00 12.30
N VAL A 208 10.80 10.77 12.05
CA VAL A 208 10.76 9.66 13.00
C VAL A 208 12.13 9.00 13.13
N SER A 209 12.28 8.14 14.14
CA SER A 209 13.53 7.42 14.40
C SER A 209 13.97 6.57 13.21
N THR A 210 15.28 6.55 12.94
CA THR A 210 15.90 5.64 11.96
C THR A 210 15.76 4.16 12.32
N ALA A 211 15.25 3.84 13.49
CA ALA A 211 14.88 2.47 13.87
C ALA A 211 13.88 1.82 12.88
N VAL A 212 13.05 2.63 12.19
CA VAL A 212 12.14 2.14 11.15
C VAL A 212 12.88 1.54 9.95
N ASN A 213 14.15 1.85 9.73
CA ASN A 213 14.94 1.33 8.61
C ASN A 213 15.09 -0.19 8.64
N TRP A 214 15.18 -0.78 9.84
CA TRP A 214 15.22 -2.23 9.97
C TRP A 214 13.80 -2.80 10.04
N ALA A 215 13.44 -3.62 9.06
CA ALA A 215 12.09 -4.19 8.93
C ALA A 215 11.69 -5.13 10.08
N GLY A 216 12.66 -5.63 10.86
CA GLY A 216 12.40 -6.44 12.05
C GLY A 216 11.95 -5.63 13.28
N ASN A 217 12.11 -4.30 13.26
CA ASN A 217 11.58 -3.45 14.34
C ASN A 217 10.07 -3.25 14.15
N ASN A 218 9.33 -3.39 15.24
CA ASN A 218 7.89 -3.11 15.29
C ASN A 218 7.53 -2.44 16.61
N GLY A 219 6.52 -1.58 16.61
CA GLY A 219 5.99 -0.94 17.81
C GLY A 219 5.69 0.55 17.64
N PRO A 220 4.87 1.12 18.57
CA PRO A 220 4.35 2.47 18.46
C PRO A 220 5.44 3.56 18.46
N GLN A 221 6.63 3.29 19.00
CA GLN A 221 7.75 4.24 19.00
C GLN A 221 8.23 4.62 17.59
N LEU A 222 7.88 3.83 16.55
CA LEU A 222 8.30 4.08 15.18
C LEU A 222 7.53 5.22 14.50
N VAL A 223 6.36 5.59 15.03
CA VAL A 223 5.54 6.71 14.52
C VAL A 223 5.64 7.97 15.39
N VAL A 224 6.40 7.92 16.49
CA VAL A 224 6.58 9.06 17.39
C VAL A 224 7.51 10.10 16.75
N PRO A 225 7.13 11.40 16.73
CA PRO A 225 7.97 12.46 16.22
C PRO A 225 9.28 12.57 16.99
N ILE A 226 10.35 12.88 16.28
CA ILE A 226 11.65 13.21 16.86
C ILE A 226 12.09 14.58 16.43
N GLU A 227 12.99 15.23 17.18
CA GLU A 227 13.73 16.39 16.69
C GLU A 227 14.63 15.95 15.52
N PRO A 228 14.61 16.66 14.38
CA PRO A 228 15.55 16.36 13.28
C PRO A 228 16.99 16.45 13.80
N SER A 229 17.79 15.44 13.54
CA SER A 229 19.24 15.55 13.78
C SER A 229 19.82 16.57 12.80
N GLU A 230 20.49 17.59 13.33
CA GLU A 230 21.24 18.61 12.57
C GLU A 230 22.33 18.01 11.65
#